data_86b10baa337e8ba3edf68e504c34864c
#
_entry.id   86b10baa337e8ba3edf68e504c34864c
#
_cell.length_a   1.000
_cell.length_b   1.000
_cell.length_c   1.000
_cell.angle_alpha   90.00
_cell.angle_beta   90.00
_cell.angle_gamma   90.00
#
_symmetry.space_group_name_H-M   'P 1'
#
loop_
_entity.id
_entity.type
_entity.pdbx_description
1 polymer ?
#
loop_
_entity_poly.entity_id
_entity_poly.type
_entity_poly.pdbx_seq_one_letter_code
_entity_poly.pdbx_strand_id
1 'polypeptide(L)'
;SIFAINQYHGGAGFVAGTVKERPNGAPEGSEVPVWRRVRLYDERSGNCLRETWSDATTGAYRFDYIDMERIYTVLSYDHNGQFVAVAANGLVPERMRP
;
A
#
# COMPACT_ATOMS: atom_id res chain seq x y z
N SER A 1 -13.96 16.00 17.97
CA SER A 1 -13.53 17.28 17.43
C SER A 1 -13.91 17.40 15.96
N ILE A 2 -14.41 18.55 15.58
CA ILE A 2 -14.77 18.82 14.20
C ILE A 2 -13.52 18.93 13.29
N PHE A 3 -12.35 19.05 13.90
CA PHE A 3 -11.09 19.13 13.16
C PHE A 3 -10.30 17.82 13.18
N ALA A 4 -10.88 16.76 13.74
CA ALA A 4 -10.19 15.47 13.77
C ALA A 4 -10.07 14.92 12.35
N ILE A 5 -8.88 14.47 12.00
CA ILE A 5 -8.63 13.85 10.71
C ILE A 5 -9.20 12.44 10.72
N ASN A 6 -10.03 12.13 9.73
CA ASN A 6 -10.53 10.78 9.53
C ASN A 6 -9.37 9.88 9.12
N GLN A 7 -9.09 8.86 9.92
CA GLN A 7 -7.96 7.96 9.66
C GLN A 7 -8.08 7.18 8.36
N TYR A 8 -9.28 7.08 7.78
CA TYR A 8 -9.49 6.34 6.54
C TYR A 8 -9.35 7.20 5.29
N HIS A 9 -9.91 8.42 5.29
CA HIS A 9 -9.98 9.27 4.10
C HIS A 9 -9.81 10.76 4.38
N GLY A 10 -9.53 11.15 5.60
CA GLY A 10 -9.60 12.58 5.98
C GLY A 10 -8.28 13.32 5.94
N GLY A 11 -7.19 12.67 5.57
CA GLY A 11 -5.88 13.30 5.62
C GLY A 11 -5.47 13.96 4.32
N ALA A 12 -4.33 14.66 4.36
CA ALA A 12 -3.75 15.35 3.22
C ALA A 12 -2.58 14.60 2.58
N GLY A 13 -2.32 13.37 3.03
CA GLY A 13 -1.19 12.59 2.58
C GLY A 13 -1.55 11.49 1.62
N PHE A 14 -0.51 10.91 1.02
CA PHE A 14 -0.64 9.71 0.22
C PHE A 14 0.57 8.80 0.43
N VAL A 15 0.38 7.52 0.16
CA VAL A 15 1.45 6.56 -0.06
C VAL A 15 1.21 5.88 -1.41
N ALA A 16 2.29 5.59 -2.11
CA ALA A 16 2.24 4.93 -3.41
C ALA A 16 3.47 4.04 -3.58
N GLY A 17 3.33 3.03 -4.41
CA GLY A 17 4.44 2.11 -4.68
C GLY A 17 4.07 1.18 -5.82
N THR A 18 4.85 0.12 -5.95
CA THR A 18 4.62 -0.90 -6.97
C THR A 18 4.72 -2.29 -6.36
N VAL A 19 3.93 -3.21 -6.89
CA VAL A 19 3.99 -4.63 -6.54
C VAL A 19 4.54 -5.39 -7.74
N LYS A 20 5.64 -6.09 -7.52
CA LYS A 20 6.27 -6.90 -8.55
C LYS A 20 6.65 -8.25 -7.95
N GLU A 21 6.58 -9.28 -8.77
CA GLU A 21 6.96 -10.63 -8.36
C GLU A 21 7.97 -11.20 -9.36
N ARG A 22 8.88 -11.99 -8.86
CA ARG A 22 9.81 -12.72 -9.70
C ARG A 22 9.20 -14.07 -10.03
N PRO A 23 9.08 -14.43 -11.32
CA PRO A 23 8.58 -15.75 -11.69
C PRO A 23 9.44 -16.84 -11.07
N ASN A 24 8.82 -17.96 -10.74
CA ASN A 24 9.49 -19.11 -10.14
C ASN A 24 10.68 -19.54 -11.00
N GLY A 25 11.85 -19.66 -10.36
CA GLY A 25 13.06 -20.09 -11.05
C GLY A 25 13.74 -19.02 -11.91
N ALA A 26 13.16 -17.82 -11.99
CA ALA A 26 13.76 -16.72 -12.76
C ALA A 26 14.92 -16.07 -12.01
N PRO A 27 15.91 -15.54 -12.74
CA PRO A 27 17.02 -14.85 -12.09
C PRO A 27 16.57 -13.54 -11.45
N GLU A 28 17.40 -13.07 -10.52
CA GLU A 28 17.21 -11.76 -9.92
C GLU A 28 17.19 -10.68 -11.00
N GLY A 29 16.31 -9.70 -10.86
CA GLY A 29 16.12 -8.66 -11.87
C GLY A 29 15.02 -8.97 -12.87
N SER A 30 14.38 -10.15 -12.74
CA SER A 30 13.29 -10.57 -13.63
C SER A 30 11.91 -10.24 -13.07
N GLU A 31 11.83 -9.33 -12.08
CA GLU A 31 10.57 -8.96 -11.46
C GLU A 31 9.62 -8.36 -12.48
N VAL A 32 8.35 -8.80 -12.44
CA VAL A 32 7.30 -8.31 -13.31
C VAL A 32 6.17 -7.70 -12.49
N PRO A 33 5.50 -6.67 -13.02
CA PRO A 33 4.33 -6.10 -12.37
C PRO A 33 3.23 -7.14 -12.24
N VAL A 34 2.52 -7.12 -11.12
CA VAL A 34 1.44 -8.08 -10.88
C VAL A 34 0.21 -7.36 -10.35
N TRP A 35 -0.96 -7.93 -10.65
CA TRP A 35 -2.24 -7.50 -10.15
C TRP A 35 -2.53 -8.25 -8.86
N ARG A 36 -2.45 -7.52 -7.74
CA ARG A 36 -2.63 -8.10 -6.41
C ARG A 36 -3.47 -7.19 -5.56
N ARG A 37 -4.15 -7.78 -4.57
CA ARG A 37 -4.82 -7.02 -3.52
C ARG A 37 -3.76 -6.39 -2.63
N VAL A 38 -3.94 -5.11 -2.34
CA VAL A 38 -3.00 -4.34 -1.52
C VAL A 38 -3.78 -3.70 -0.39
N ARG A 39 -3.31 -3.88 0.84
CA ARG A 39 -3.96 -3.30 2.03
C ARG A 39 -3.04 -2.35 2.76
N LEU A 40 -3.62 -1.25 3.20
CA LEU A 40 -2.94 -0.22 3.97
C LEU A 40 -3.27 -0.42 5.45
N TYR A 41 -2.23 -0.58 6.25
CA TYR A 41 -2.36 -0.75 7.71
C TYR A 41 -1.73 0.42 8.44
N ASP A 42 -2.38 0.87 9.52
CA ASP A 42 -1.73 1.71 10.50
C ASP A 42 -0.72 0.83 11.25
N GLU A 43 0.56 1.16 11.15
CA GLU A 43 1.61 0.31 11.71
C GLU A 43 1.52 0.21 13.23
N ARG A 44 1.14 1.29 13.90
CA ARG A 44 1.06 1.33 15.36
C ARG A 44 -0.07 0.45 15.91
N SER A 45 -1.26 0.56 15.33
CA SER A 45 -2.43 -0.18 15.82
C SER A 45 -2.57 -1.55 15.16
N GLY A 46 -2.00 -1.73 13.98
CA GLY A 46 -2.21 -2.93 13.17
C GLY A 46 -3.55 -2.96 12.46
N ASN A 47 -4.33 -1.88 12.52
CA ASN A 47 -5.63 -1.83 11.86
C ASN A 47 -5.50 -1.67 10.36
N CYS A 48 -6.25 -2.48 9.62
CA CYS A 48 -6.39 -2.31 8.18
C CYS A 48 -7.34 -1.14 7.92
N LEU A 49 -6.85 -0.14 7.22
CA LEU A 49 -7.61 1.08 6.99
C LEU A 49 -8.26 1.11 5.62
N ARG A 50 -7.58 0.60 4.61
CA ARG A 50 -8.06 0.66 3.23
C ARG A 50 -7.47 -0.46 2.41
N GLU A 51 -8.07 -0.70 1.25
CA GLU A 51 -7.69 -1.76 0.34
C GLU A 51 -7.82 -1.26 -1.09
N THR A 52 -6.92 -1.70 -1.94
CA THR A 52 -6.97 -1.44 -3.37
C THR A 52 -6.33 -2.61 -4.12
N TRP A 53 -6.26 -2.50 -5.44
CA TRP A 53 -5.57 -3.45 -6.28
C TRP A 53 -4.41 -2.76 -6.99
N SER A 54 -3.30 -3.46 -7.13
CA SER A 54 -2.21 -2.95 -7.95
C SER A 54 -2.57 -3.08 -9.43
N ASP A 55 -1.99 -2.21 -10.24
CA ASP A 55 -2.20 -2.21 -11.68
C ASP A 55 -1.51 -3.42 -12.33
N ALA A 56 -2.22 -4.14 -13.20
CA ALA A 56 -1.67 -5.34 -13.82
C ALA A 56 -0.51 -5.04 -14.77
N THR A 57 -0.46 -3.85 -15.33
CA THR A 57 0.57 -3.46 -16.29
C THR A 57 1.79 -2.85 -15.62
N THR A 58 1.58 -1.98 -14.63
CA THR A 58 2.66 -1.24 -13.98
C THR A 58 2.98 -1.76 -12.59
N GLY A 59 2.07 -2.48 -11.95
CA GLY A 59 2.16 -2.90 -10.56
C GLY A 59 1.84 -1.77 -9.57
N ALA A 60 1.48 -0.60 -10.05
CA ALA A 60 1.28 0.58 -9.21
C ALA A 60 0.08 0.45 -8.29
N TYR A 61 0.23 0.95 -7.08
CA TYR A 61 -0.86 1.14 -6.13
C TYR A 61 -0.72 2.52 -5.50
N ARG A 62 -1.85 3.05 -4.99
CA ARG A 62 -1.85 4.36 -4.36
C ARG A 62 -3.00 4.46 -3.37
N PHE A 63 -2.72 5.07 -2.23
CA PHE A 63 -3.72 5.43 -1.22
C PHE A 63 -3.63 6.92 -0.96
N ASP A 64 -4.68 7.63 -1.34
CA ASP A 64 -4.77 9.09 -1.16
C ASP A 64 -5.58 9.43 0.08
N TYR A 65 -5.46 10.68 0.53
CA TYR A 65 -6.24 11.23 1.65
C TYR A 65 -6.02 10.50 2.95
N ILE A 66 -4.78 10.15 3.25
CA ILE A 66 -4.42 9.50 4.50
C ILE A 66 -3.79 10.50 5.47
N ASP A 67 -3.81 10.16 6.76
CA ASP A 67 -3.31 11.01 7.83
C ASP A 67 -1.79 11.11 7.77
N MET A 68 -1.28 12.33 7.67
CA MET A 68 0.16 12.62 7.60
C MET A 68 0.89 12.28 8.91
N GLU A 69 0.16 12.17 10.01
CA GLU A 69 0.74 11.97 11.34
C GLU A 69 0.92 10.50 11.72
N ARG A 70 0.63 9.60 10.80
CA ARG A 70 0.71 8.15 11.04
C ARG A 70 1.79 7.51 10.18
N ILE A 71 2.27 6.38 10.63
CA ILE A 71 3.20 5.53 9.90
C ILE A 71 2.43 4.30 9.43
N TYR A 72 2.69 3.88 8.20
CA TYR A 72 1.90 2.84 7.55
C TYR A 72 2.74 1.67 7.09
N THR A 73 2.08 0.52 7.02
CA THR A 73 2.61 -0.69 6.38
C THR A 73 1.65 -1.05 5.26
N VAL A 74 2.20 -1.44 4.13
CA VAL A 74 1.42 -1.93 2.99
C VAL A 74 1.75 -3.39 2.79
N LEU A 75 0.71 -4.24 2.76
CA LEU A 75 0.82 -5.66 2.50
C LEU A 75 0.19 -5.98 1.16
N SER A 76 0.82 -6.85 0.40
CA SER A 76 0.24 -7.41 -0.82
C SER A 76 -0.11 -8.87 -0.60
N TYR A 77 -1.17 -9.33 -1.25
CA TYR A 77 -1.69 -10.68 -1.11
C TYR A 77 -1.62 -11.38 -2.47
N ASP A 78 -1.31 -12.66 -2.48
CA ASP A 78 -1.37 -13.42 -3.71
C ASP A 78 -2.83 -13.53 -4.18
N HIS A 79 -3.04 -14.00 -5.41
CA HIS A 79 -4.38 -14.04 -5.99
C HIS A 79 -5.32 -15.03 -5.29
N ASN A 80 -4.79 -15.94 -4.48
CA ASN A 80 -5.58 -16.87 -3.67
C ASN A 80 -5.78 -16.34 -2.24
N GLY A 81 -5.10 -15.27 -1.86
CA GLY A 81 -5.16 -14.74 -0.50
C GLY A 81 -4.47 -15.58 0.55
N GLN A 82 -3.67 -16.56 0.14
CA GLN A 82 -3.02 -17.49 1.06
C GLN A 82 -1.68 -17.00 1.58
N PHE A 83 -0.99 -16.22 0.78
CA PHE A 83 0.32 -15.69 1.14
C PHE A 83 0.31 -14.17 1.13
N VAL A 84 1.02 -13.61 2.09
CA VAL A 84 1.11 -12.17 2.29
C VAL A 84 2.56 -11.77 2.23
N ALA A 85 2.85 -10.70 1.52
CA ALA A 85 4.19 -10.14 1.48
C ALA A 85 4.13 -8.67 1.91
N VAL A 86 5.18 -8.22 2.60
CA VAL A 86 5.32 -6.80 2.91
C VAL A 86 5.75 -6.08 1.63
N ALA A 87 4.89 -5.20 1.11
CA ALA A 87 5.26 -4.36 -0.02
C ALA A 87 6.12 -3.19 0.44
N ALA A 88 5.79 -2.62 1.60
CA ALA A 88 6.56 -1.54 2.22
C ALA A 88 6.16 -1.38 3.67
N ASN A 89 7.10 -0.99 4.53
CA ASN A 89 6.81 -0.70 5.94
C ASN A 89 7.50 0.60 6.35
N GLY A 90 7.13 1.10 7.53
CA GLY A 90 7.70 2.35 8.03
C GLY A 90 7.40 3.54 7.12
N LEU A 91 6.30 3.50 6.38
CA LEU A 91 5.97 4.52 5.39
C LEU A 91 5.44 5.78 6.05
N VAL A 92 6.12 6.88 5.77
CA VAL A 92 5.67 8.22 6.13
C VAL A 92 4.98 8.81 4.90
N PRO A 93 3.72 9.25 5.02
CA PRO A 93 3.01 9.77 3.85
C PRO A 93 3.66 11.02 3.27
N GLU A 94 3.54 11.17 1.98
CA GLU A 94 3.85 12.42 1.30
C GLU A 94 2.58 13.26 1.22
N ARG A 95 2.75 14.59 1.23
CA ARG A 95 1.61 15.50 1.09
C ARG A 95 1.14 15.54 -0.35
N MET A 96 -0.17 15.40 -0.53
CA MET A 96 -0.77 15.57 -1.84
C MET A 96 -0.68 17.04 -2.25
N ARG A 97 -0.38 17.27 -3.52
CA ARG A 97 -0.37 18.61 -4.07
C ARG A 97 -1.76 18.99 -4.55
N PRO A 98 -2.15 20.27 -4.38
CA PRO A 98 -3.42 20.73 -4.92
C PRO A 98 -3.49 20.67 -6.44
#